data_c58c6d12802a72385f8652ae0a942cf1
#
_entry.id   c58c6d12802a72385f8652ae0a942cf1
#
_cell.length_a   1.000
_cell.length_b   1.000
_cell.length_c   1.000
_cell.angle_alpha   90.00
_cell.angle_beta   90.00
_cell.angle_gamma   90.00
#
_symmetry.space_group_name_H-M   'P 1'
#
loop_
_entity.id
_entity.type
_entity.pdbx_description
1 polymer ?
#
loop_
_entity_poly.entity_id
_entity_poly.type
_entity_poly.pdbx_seq_one_letter_code
_entity_poly.pdbx_strand_id
1 'polypeptide(L)'
;TPGSADADNIIFNGGTLNTSGTFTLGTNKGLTLTGNGTIDTDASTTLTYEGIIAGSSNFTKSGSGTLILSGSSTYTGSTTLSSGTISISSSDNLGATPGSADTDNIIFNGGSLNSTSTFTLGANKGITLSGDGTINTNSSTALTYGGIIAGSSNLIKTGSGTFILSGVNTYSGDTTISAGTLTISGTLSDSTDVINSGTYDVDSSDTIQSLSGSGSVELASGITLTTGDSGDDTISGVISGAGSITKTGSGTLTFSANNTYTGDTTITSGTLKLTGTLSDNTDVINSGTFDVDATDTIQSLSGSGTVELANGIILTSGDSGNDSVSGVISGLGSFTKAGSGILTFSANNTYTGDTTISAGTLKLTGTLSDSTDVINSGIYDVDATDTIQSLSGSGAV
;
A
#
# COMPACT_ATOMS: atom_id res chain seq x y z
N THR A 1 -42.50 -25.51 9.98
CA THR A 1 -41.19 -25.80 9.36
C THR A 1 -41.21 -27.24 8.87
N PRO A 2 -40.83 -27.53 7.59
CA PRO A 2 -40.63 -28.90 7.13
C PRO A 2 -39.63 -29.60 8.01
N GLY A 3 -39.81 -30.88 8.27
CA GLY A 3 -38.89 -31.71 9.07
C GLY A 3 -37.60 -32.10 8.31
N SER A 4 -37.53 -31.76 7.02
CA SER A 4 -36.36 -31.94 6.15
C SER A 4 -36.11 -30.66 5.33
N ALA A 5 -34.89 -30.44 4.85
CA ALA A 5 -34.58 -29.35 3.96
C ALA A 5 -35.46 -29.42 2.68
N ASP A 6 -36.11 -28.34 2.36
CA ASP A 6 -36.98 -28.19 1.16
C ASP A 6 -36.43 -27.00 0.36
N ALA A 7 -35.97 -27.26 -0.86
CA ALA A 7 -35.33 -26.27 -1.72
C ALA A 7 -36.29 -25.18 -2.22
N ASP A 8 -37.62 -25.43 -2.17
CA ASP A 8 -38.62 -24.62 -2.84
C ASP A 8 -39.55 -23.87 -1.88
N ASN A 9 -39.17 -23.64 -0.63
CA ASN A 9 -39.99 -22.91 0.32
C ASN A 9 -40.19 -21.43 -0.08
N ILE A 10 -39.17 -20.83 -0.71
CA ILE A 10 -39.21 -19.47 -1.23
C ILE A 10 -38.72 -19.50 -2.68
N ILE A 11 -39.54 -19.03 -3.59
CA ILE A 11 -39.20 -18.98 -5.02
C ILE A 11 -39.15 -17.54 -5.47
N PHE A 12 -38.03 -17.09 -5.98
CA PHE A 12 -37.89 -15.82 -6.68
C PHE A 12 -38.04 -16.05 -8.18
N ASN A 13 -38.96 -15.33 -8.78
CA ASN A 13 -39.17 -15.21 -10.23
C ASN A 13 -39.24 -13.71 -10.59
N GLY A 14 -38.23 -12.94 -10.18
CA GLY A 14 -38.18 -11.50 -10.35
C GLY A 14 -38.88 -10.75 -9.20
N GLY A 15 -38.51 -10.93 -7.95
CA GLY A 15 -39.18 -10.28 -6.82
C GLY A 15 -38.23 -9.88 -5.68
N THR A 16 -38.78 -9.17 -4.70
CA THR A 16 -38.05 -8.70 -3.52
C THR A 16 -38.66 -9.27 -2.24
N LEU A 17 -37.83 -9.86 -1.38
CA LEU A 17 -38.19 -10.14 0.01
C LEU A 17 -37.71 -8.97 0.87
N ASN A 18 -38.64 -8.17 1.35
CA ASN A 18 -38.34 -7.08 2.28
C ASN A 18 -38.42 -7.56 3.72
N THR A 19 -37.44 -7.21 4.53
CA THR A 19 -37.35 -7.60 5.96
C THR A 19 -37.23 -6.36 6.83
N SER A 20 -38.27 -6.08 7.63
CA SER A 20 -38.34 -4.93 8.53
C SER A 20 -38.01 -5.24 9.99
N GLY A 21 -37.48 -6.44 10.27
CA GLY A 21 -37.12 -6.88 11.61
C GLY A 21 -35.94 -7.84 11.61
N THR A 22 -35.33 -8.05 12.76
CA THR A 22 -34.27 -9.04 12.93
C THR A 22 -34.86 -10.41 13.23
N PHE A 23 -34.55 -11.40 12.38
CA PHE A 23 -34.99 -12.79 12.57
C PHE A 23 -34.11 -13.78 11.79
N THR A 24 -34.34 -15.07 12.04
CA THR A 24 -33.63 -16.18 11.39
C THR A 24 -34.60 -17.01 10.54
N LEU A 25 -34.19 -17.28 9.30
CA LEU A 25 -34.76 -18.33 8.45
C LEU A 25 -33.84 -19.55 8.52
N GLY A 26 -34.30 -20.59 9.19
CA GLY A 26 -33.48 -21.78 9.50
C GLY A 26 -33.19 -22.66 8.28
N THR A 27 -32.32 -23.64 8.48
CA THR A 27 -31.73 -24.52 7.46
C THR A 27 -32.75 -25.27 6.57
N ASN A 28 -33.96 -25.51 7.06
CA ASN A 28 -35.03 -26.19 6.32
C ASN A 28 -35.84 -25.25 5.40
N LYS A 29 -35.44 -23.99 5.24
CA LYS A 29 -36.04 -23.02 4.35
C LYS A 29 -35.15 -22.81 3.13
N GLY A 30 -35.36 -23.61 2.08
CA GLY A 30 -34.71 -23.43 0.81
C GLY A 30 -35.21 -22.20 0.04
N LEU A 31 -34.33 -21.57 -0.74
CA LEU A 31 -34.68 -20.47 -1.65
C LEU A 31 -34.20 -20.84 -3.06
N THR A 32 -35.14 -20.75 -4.03
CA THR A 32 -34.82 -21.03 -5.43
C THR A 32 -34.96 -19.79 -6.28
N LEU A 33 -33.92 -19.45 -7.04
CA LEU A 33 -33.83 -18.37 -8.00
C LEU A 33 -34.23 -18.90 -9.40
N THR A 34 -35.52 -18.85 -9.75
CA THR A 34 -35.99 -19.13 -11.10
C THR A 34 -35.99 -17.88 -12.00
N GLY A 35 -35.93 -16.70 -11.42
CA GLY A 35 -35.63 -15.37 -11.95
C GLY A 35 -34.83 -14.60 -10.91
N ASN A 36 -34.39 -13.39 -11.24
CA ASN A 36 -33.60 -12.57 -10.33
C ASN A 36 -34.31 -12.35 -8.99
N GLY A 37 -33.61 -12.51 -7.89
CA GLY A 37 -34.16 -12.36 -6.55
C GLY A 37 -33.44 -11.28 -5.76
N THR A 38 -34.18 -10.48 -5.02
CA THR A 38 -33.64 -9.45 -4.13
C THR A 38 -34.04 -9.74 -2.69
N ILE A 39 -33.08 -9.68 -1.77
CA ILE A 39 -33.34 -9.56 -0.34
C ILE A 39 -33.00 -8.14 0.09
N ASP A 40 -34.05 -7.41 0.54
CA ASP A 40 -33.94 -6.06 1.08
C ASP A 40 -34.03 -6.14 2.60
N THR A 41 -33.02 -5.60 3.30
CA THR A 41 -33.00 -5.56 4.78
C THR A 41 -33.01 -4.10 5.23
N ASP A 42 -34.01 -3.73 6.02
CA ASP A 42 -34.14 -2.37 6.56
C ASP A 42 -32.94 -2.00 7.47
N ALA A 43 -32.74 -0.70 7.64
CA ALA A 43 -31.68 -0.18 8.50
C ALA A 43 -31.74 -0.79 9.92
N SER A 44 -30.60 -1.12 10.48
CA SER A 44 -30.45 -1.71 11.83
C SER A 44 -31.13 -3.07 12.02
N THR A 45 -31.53 -3.75 10.93
CA THR A 45 -32.08 -5.11 10.99
C THR A 45 -31.09 -6.13 10.45
N THR A 46 -31.22 -7.37 10.93
CA THR A 46 -30.40 -8.50 10.49
C THR A 46 -31.31 -9.68 10.12
N LEU A 47 -31.21 -10.12 8.87
CA LEU A 47 -31.74 -11.40 8.45
C LEU A 47 -30.62 -12.43 8.49
N THR A 48 -30.75 -13.45 9.34
CA THR A 48 -29.89 -14.65 9.27
C THR A 48 -30.57 -15.69 8.39
N TYR A 49 -29.95 -16.06 7.29
CA TYR A 49 -30.43 -17.10 6.39
C TYR A 49 -29.50 -18.31 6.40
N GLU A 50 -29.99 -19.41 6.98
CA GLU A 50 -29.21 -20.65 7.17
C GLU A 50 -29.50 -21.68 6.07
N GLY A 51 -30.50 -21.45 5.25
CA GLY A 51 -30.91 -22.34 4.16
C GLY A 51 -30.00 -22.24 2.94
N ILE A 52 -30.23 -23.11 1.97
CA ILE A 52 -29.54 -23.12 0.69
C ILE A 52 -30.24 -22.18 -0.28
N ILE A 53 -29.48 -21.33 -0.95
CA ILE A 53 -29.95 -20.58 -2.13
C ILE A 53 -29.51 -21.39 -3.37
N ALA A 54 -30.47 -21.75 -4.23
CA ALA A 54 -30.22 -22.52 -5.45
C ALA A 54 -30.80 -21.79 -6.68
N GLY A 55 -30.51 -22.28 -7.89
CA GLY A 55 -31.01 -21.76 -9.15
C GLY A 55 -29.92 -21.18 -10.04
N SER A 56 -30.36 -20.57 -11.17
CA SER A 56 -29.40 -20.07 -12.17
C SER A 56 -29.48 -18.55 -12.40
N SER A 57 -30.33 -17.87 -11.64
CA SER A 57 -30.55 -16.42 -11.77
C SER A 57 -29.77 -15.63 -10.73
N ASN A 58 -29.72 -14.32 -10.90
CA ASN A 58 -28.91 -13.42 -10.07
C ASN A 58 -29.56 -13.17 -8.70
N PHE A 59 -28.71 -12.97 -7.71
CA PHE A 59 -29.08 -12.63 -6.34
C PHE A 59 -28.62 -11.21 -6.00
N THR A 60 -29.51 -10.39 -5.44
CA THR A 60 -29.18 -9.01 -5.04
C THR A 60 -29.47 -8.82 -3.55
N LYS A 61 -28.51 -8.23 -2.84
CA LYS A 61 -28.70 -7.67 -1.51
C LYS A 61 -28.90 -6.15 -1.64
N SER A 62 -30.03 -5.66 -1.14
CA SER A 62 -30.33 -4.23 -1.02
C SER A 62 -30.77 -3.88 0.42
N GLY A 63 -31.10 -2.60 0.64
CA GLY A 63 -31.36 -2.09 1.99
C GLY A 63 -30.10 -2.01 2.86
N SER A 64 -30.07 -1.11 3.82
CA SER A 64 -28.87 -0.80 4.61
C SER A 64 -28.61 -1.73 5.79
N GLY A 65 -29.47 -2.72 6.03
CA GLY A 65 -29.27 -3.73 7.07
C GLY A 65 -28.32 -4.86 6.66
N THR A 66 -28.25 -5.90 7.48
CA THR A 66 -27.34 -7.02 7.32
C THR A 66 -28.07 -8.28 6.91
N LEU A 67 -27.53 -8.99 5.92
CA LEU A 67 -27.90 -10.34 5.55
C LEU A 67 -26.76 -11.30 5.91
N ILE A 68 -26.99 -12.23 6.83
CA ILE A 68 -26.03 -13.29 7.16
C ILE A 68 -26.41 -14.52 6.35
N LEU A 69 -25.48 -15.00 5.52
CA LEU A 69 -25.62 -16.24 4.75
C LEU A 69 -24.72 -17.32 5.36
N SER A 70 -25.28 -18.40 5.83
CA SER A 70 -24.51 -19.53 6.41
C SER A 70 -24.74 -20.86 5.71
N GLY A 71 -25.75 -20.98 4.84
CA GLY A 71 -25.97 -22.17 4.02
C GLY A 71 -24.98 -22.27 2.85
N SER A 72 -24.61 -23.52 2.48
CA SER A 72 -23.80 -23.77 1.28
C SER A 72 -24.69 -23.67 0.04
N SER A 73 -24.70 -22.48 -0.56
CA SER A 73 -25.54 -22.13 -1.68
C SER A 73 -25.01 -22.66 -3.02
N THR A 74 -25.90 -22.97 -3.95
CA THR A 74 -25.57 -23.61 -5.23
C THR A 74 -26.02 -22.83 -6.45
N TYR A 75 -26.57 -21.61 -6.27
CA TYR A 75 -26.96 -20.79 -7.40
C TYR A 75 -25.73 -20.41 -8.25
N THR A 76 -25.95 -20.24 -9.54
CA THR A 76 -24.87 -19.97 -10.52
C THR A 76 -24.89 -18.57 -11.13
N GLY A 77 -25.90 -17.75 -10.80
CA GLY A 77 -25.95 -16.34 -11.20
C GLY A 77 -25.06 -15.45 -10.34
N SER A 78 -24.92 -14.19 -10.73
CA SER A 78 -24.15 -13.19 -10.01
C SER A 78 -24.75 -12.84 -8.65
N THR A 79 -23.89 -12.41 -7.72
CA THR A 79 -24.31 -11.80 -6.44
C THR A 79 -24.02 -10.31 -6.48
N THR A 80 -25.06 -9.47 -6.39
CA THR A 80 -24.90 -8.00 -6.34
C THR A 80 -25.08 -7.48 -4.92
N LEU A 81 -24.08 -6.74 -4.43
CA LEU A 81 -24.13 -6.00 -3.17
C LEU A 81 -24.45 -4.54 -3.49
N SER A 82 -25.75 -4.18 -3.50
CA SER A 82 -26.19 -2.82 -3.84
C SER A 82 -26.14 -1.87 -2.65
N SER A 83 -26.36 -2.38 -1.43
CA SER A 83 -26.26 -1.62 -0.19
C SER A 83 -26.29 -2.53 1.02
N GLY A 84 -25.92 -2.00 2.21
CA GLY A 84 -25.84 -2.75 3.45
C GLY A 84 -24.77 -3.81 3.40
N THR A 85 -24.94 -4.88 4.18
CA THR A 85 -23.89 -5.89 4.38
C THR A 85 -24.38 -7.29 4.06
N ILE A 86 -23.59 -8.04 3.28
CA ILE A 86 -23.67 -9.52 3.28
C ILE A 86 -22.57 -10.02 4.20
N SER A 87 -22.91 -10.88 5.17
CA SER A 87 -21.97 -11.50 6.10
C SER A 87 -21.87 -13.00 5.81
N ILE A 88 -20.65 -13.49 5.63
CA ILE A 88 -20.34 -14.87 5.24
C ILE A 88 -19.21 -15.46 6.09
N SER A 89 -19.16 -16.77 6.16
CA SER A 89 -18.10 -17.54 6.83
C SER A 89 -17.37 -18.52 5.89
N SER A 90 -17.82 -18.63 4.64
CA SER A 90 -17.26 -19.51 3.61
C SER A 90 -17.54 -18.96 2.21
N SER A 91 -16.70 -19.28 1.25
CA SER A 91 -16.92 -18.99 -0.18
C SER A 91 -18.24 -19.56 -0.71
N ASP A 92 -18.67 -20.72 -0.18
CA ASP A 92 -19.88 -21.42 -0.64
C ASP A 92 -21.17 -20.71 -0.21
N ASN A 93 -21.10 -19.75 0.73
CA ASN A 93 -22.28 -18.96 1.08
C ASN A 93 -22.74 -18.07 -0.08
N LEU A 94 -21.84 -17.73 -1.02
CA LEU A 94 -22.11 -16.89 -2.21
C LEU A 94 -22.30 -17.71 -3.50
N GLY A 95 -23.01 -18.84 -3.43
CA GLY A 95 -23.31 -19.68 -4.58
C GLY A 95 -22.13 -20.56 -5.06
N ALA A 96 -22.36 -21.27 -6.14
CA ALA A 96 -21.35 -22.16 -6.73
C ALA A 96 -20.13 -21.36 -7.23
N THR A 97 -18.94 -21.94 -7.10
CA THR A 97 -17.75 -21.37 -7.74
C THR A 97 -17.79 -21.76 -9.22
N PRO A 98 -17.69 -20.76 -10.15
CA PRO A 98 -17.66 -21.03 -11.59
C PRO A 98 -16.49 -21.95 -11.97
N GLY A 99 -16.69 -22.80 -12.99
CA GLY A 99 -15.65 -23.72 -13.48
C GLY A 99 -14.52 -23.03 -14.23
N SER A 100 -14.73 -21.78 -14.64
CA SER A 100 -13.73 -20.87 -15.24
C SER A 100 -13.93 -19.47 -14.65
N ALA A 101 -12.93 -18.61 -14.77
CA ALA A 101 -13.01 -17.25 -14.26
C ALA A 101 -14.24 -16.53 -14.84
N ASP A 102 -15.06 -15.98 -13.97
CA ASP A 102 -16.29 -15.22 -14.25
C ASP A 102 -16.09 -13.82 -13.67
N THR A 103 -15.98 -12.82 -14.53
CA THR A 103 -15.55 -11.46 -14.16
C THR A 103 -16.57 -10.70 -13.30
N ASP A 104 -17.82 -11.09 -13.33
CA ASP A 104 -18.94 -10.41 -12.67
C ASP A 104 -19.76 -11.33 -11.74
N ASN A 105 -19.14 -12.35 -11.18
CA ASN A 105 -19.78 -13.26 -10.24
C ASN A 105 -20.17 -12.56 -8.93
N ILE A 106 -19.35 -11.62 -8.46
CA ILE A 106 -19.62 -10.76 -7.31
C ILE A 106 -19.51 -9.29 -7.74
N ILE A 107 -20.60 -8.54 -7.62
CA ILE A 107 -20.69 -7.16 -8.06
C ILE A 107 -20.90 -6.26 -6.84
N PHE A 108 -19.97 -5.36 -6.58
CA PHE A 108 -20.16 -4.28 -5.62
C PHE A 108 -20.76 -3.06 -6.33
N ASN A 109 -21.83 -2.53 -5.75
CA ASN A 109 -22.49 -1.30 -6.17
C ASN A 109 -22.88 -0.45 -4.95
N GLY A 110 -21.91 -0.24 -4.03
CA GLY A 110 -22.08 0.50 -2.79
C GLY A 110 -22.30 -0.37 -1.54
N GLY A 111 -22.31 -1.70 -1.65
CA GLY A 111 -22.49 -2.60 -0.51
C GLY A 111 -21.20 -3.11 0.12
N SER A 112 -21.36 -3.89 1.19
CA SER A 112 -20.25 -4.44 1.97
C SER A 112 -20.30 -5.97 2.05
N LEU A 113 -19.15 -6.61 1.93
CA LEU A 113 -18.96 -8.03 2.23
C LEU A 113 -18.22 -8.17 3.56
N ASN A 114 -18.81 -8.85 4.53
CA ASN A 114 -18.18 -9.11 5.83
C ASN A 114 -17.75 -10.58 5.90
N SER A 115 -16.45 -10.81 6.11
CA SER A 115 -15.88 -12.12 6.42
C SER A 115 -15.82 -12.34 7.93
N THR A 116 -16.52 -13.37 8.41
CA THR A 116 -16.59 -13.70 9.84
C THR A 116 -15.64 -14.82 10.25
N SER A 117 -14.96 -15.44 9.31
CA SER A 117 -14.04 -16.57 9.50
C SER A 117 -12.83 -16.45 8.58
N THR A 118 -11.81 -17.25 8.82
CA THR A 118 -10.69 -17.41 7.88
C THR A 118 -11.08 -18.39 6.79
N PHE A 119 -11.06 -17.93 5.52
CA PHE A 119 -11.28 -18.78 4.35
C PHE A 119 -10.72 -18.15 3.08
N THR A 120 -10.68 -18.94 2.01
CA THR A 120 -10.32 -18.48 0.67
C THR A 120 -11.59 -18.34 -0.17
N LEU A 121 -11.82 -17.16 -0.73
CA LEU A 121 -12.86 -16.92 -1.74
C LEU A 121 -12.38 -17.51 -3.06
N GLY A 122 -13.27 -18.28 -3.73
CA GLY A 122 -12.92 -18.96 -4.98
C GLY A 122 -12.40 -17.99 -6.05
N ALA A 123 -11.23 -18.24 -6.60
CA ALA A 123 -10.57 -17.34 -7.55
C ALA A 123 -11.36 -17.13 -8.85
N ASN A 124 -12.21 -18.09 -9.22
CA ASN A 124 -13.09 -17.97 -10.40
C ASN A 124 -14.36 -17.11 -10.14
N LYS A 125 -14.59 -16.71 -8.89
CA LYS A 125 -15.65 -15.74 -8.54
C LYS A 125 -15.11 -14.32 -8.73
N GLY A 126 -14.98 -13.86 -9.98
CA GLY A 126 -14.48 -12.51 -10.28
C GLY A 126 -15.29 -11.43 -9.57
N ILE A 127 -14.62 -10.40 -9.13
CA ILE A 127 -15.21 -9.25 -8.42
C ILE A 127 -15.20 -8.04 -9.34
N THR A 128 -16.34 -7.39 -9.49
CA THR A 128 -16.48 -6.13 -10.23
C THR A 128 -16.91 -5.01 -9.29
N LEU A 129 -16.17 -3.91 -9.28
CA LEU A 129 -16.50 -2.67 -8.59
C LEU A 129 -17.26 -1.74 -9.55
N SER A 130 -18.60 -1.88 -9.60
CA SER A 130 -19.49 -0.98 -10.34
C SER A 130 -19.86 0.27 -9.52
N GLY A 131 -19.71 0.21 -8.23
CA GLY A 131 -19.74 1.24 -7.22
C GLY A 131 -18.76 0.83 -6.15
N ASP A 132 -18.50 1.68 -5.16
CA ASP A 132 -17.53 1.41 -4.09
C ASP A 132 -17.83 0.08 -3.40
N GLY A 133 -16.80 -0.72 -3.23
CA GLY A 133 -16.88 -2.03 -2.58
C GLY A 133 -16.16 -2.05 -1.24
N THR A 134 -16.88 -2.39 -0.18
CA THR A 134 -16.27 -2.54 1.14
C THR A 134 -16.05 -4.02 1.48
N ILE A 135 -14.82 -4.37 1.83
CA ILE A 135 -14.47 -5.67 2.40
C ILE A 135 -14.16 -5.48 3.88
N ASN A 136 -15.01 -6.04 4.72
CA ASN A 136 -14.78 -6.09 6.18
C ASN A 136 -14.25 -7.47 6.55
N THR A 137 -13.15 -7.51 7.30
CA THR A 137 -12.63 -8.76 7.89
C THR A 137 -12.63 -8.65 9.41
N ASN A 138 -13.30 -9.59 10.07
CA ASN A 138 -13.40 -9.58 11.52
C ASN A 138 -12.03 -9.76 12.19
N SER A 139 -11.93 -9.36 13.44
CA SER A 139 -10.70 -9.56 14.24
C SER A 139 -10.23 -11.02 14.19
N SER A 140 -8.94 -11.21 14.03
CA SER A 140 -8.28 -12.52 13.98
C SER A 140 -8.75 -13.44 12.84
N THR A 141 -9.37 -12.89 11.79
CA THR A 141 -9.72 -13.63 10.59
C THR A 141 -8.93 -13.15 9.38
N ALA A 142 -8.75 -14.04 8.41
CA ALA A 142 -8.13 -13.73 7.12
C ALA A 142 -9.05 -14.16 5.97
N LEU A 143 -9.36 -13.23 5.09
CA LEU A 143 -9.99 -13.52 3.81
C LEU A 143 -8.93 -13.50 2.72
N THR A 144 -8.71 -14.62 2.04
CA THR A 144 -7.79 -14.69 0.90
C THR A 144 -8.59 -14.68 -0.40
N TYR A 145 -8.16 -13.88 -1.36
CA TYR A 145 -8.75 -13.85 -2.70
C TYR A 145 -7.67 -13.81 -3.77
N GLY A 146 -7.68 -14.84 -4.62
CA GLY A 146 -6.71 -15.01 -5.72
C GLY A 146 -7.26 -14.70 -7.11
N GLY A 147 -8.51 -14.25 -7.21
CA GLY A 147 -9.13 -13.83 -8.46
C GLY A 147 -8.80 -12.37 -8.80
N ILE A 148 -9.44 -11.87 -9.83
CA ILE A 148 -9.28 -10.50 -10.31
C ILE A 148 -10.38 -9.62 -9.72
N ILE A 149 -10.02 -8.49 -9.14
CA ILE A 149 -10.92 -7.37 -8.86
C ILE A 149 -10.79 -6.39 -10.03
N ALA A 150 -11.89 -6.08 -10.68
CA ALA A 150 -11.97 -5.16 -11.82
C ALA A 150 -13.01 -4.06 -11.56
N GLY A 151 -13.06 -3.05 -12.43
CA GLY A 151 -14.02 -1.95 -12.35
C GLY A 151 -13.35 -0.59 -12.21
N SER A 152 -14.15 0.46 -11.99
CA SER A 152 -13.66 1.83 -11.94
C SER A 152 -13.93 2.53 -10.60
N SER A 153 -14.52 1.81 -9.65
CA SER A 153 -14.85 2.34 -8.32
C SER A 153 -13.85 1.87 -7.27
N ASN A 154 -13.97 2.39 -6.06
CA ASN A 154 -12.99 2.22 -5.00
C ASN A 154 -13.14 0.89 -4.24
N LEU A 155 -12.02 0.38 -3.76
CA LEU A 155 -11.96 -0.74 -2.82
C LEU A 155 -11.67 -0.22 -1.41
N ILE A 156 -12.52 -0.56 -0.45
CA ILE A 156 -12.37 -0.12 0.95
C ILE A 156 -12.19 -1.35 1.83
N LYS A 157 -11.03 -1.46 2.46
CA LYS A 157 -10.74 -2.48 3.48
C LYS A 157 -11.06 -1.93 4.87
N THR A 158 -11.96 -2.61 5.58
CA THR A 158 -12.33 -2.29 6.96
C THR A 158 -12.20 -3.51 7.87
N GLY A 159 -12.48 -3.34 9.16
CA GLY A 159 -12.32 -4.39 10.18
C GLY A 159 -10.86 -4.70 10.47
N SER A 160 -10.59 -5.25 11.64
CA SER A 160 -9.23 -5.43 12.17
C SER A 160 -8.54 -6.73 11.73
N GLY A 161 -9.19 -7.57 10.91
CA GLY A 161 -8.57 -8.77 10.33
C GLY A 161 -7.79 -8.46 9.06
N THR A 162 -7.35 -9.52 8.37
CA THR A 162 -6.51 -9.44 7.17
C THR A 162 -7.34 -9.72 5.90
N PHE A 163 -7.12 -8.92 4.85
CA PHE A 163 -7.56 -9.24 3.50
C PHE A 163 -6.32 -9.45 2.62
N ILE A 164 -6.20 -10.63 2.01
CA ILE A 164 -5.05 -11.01 1.19
C ILE A 164 -5.49 -11.04 -0.28
N LEU A 165 -4.87 -10.21 -1.09
CA LEU A 165 -5.04 -10.17 -2.54
C LEU A 165 -3.83 -10.83 -3.22
N SER A 166 -4.04 -12.00 -3.84
CA SER A 166 -2.98 -12.72 -4.55
C SER A 166 -3.17 -12.75 -6.07
N GLY A 167 -4.23 -12.12 -6.57
CA GLY A 167 -4.48 -11.96 -7.99
C GLY A 167 -3.88 -10.67 -8.56
N VAL A 168 -3.88 -10.55 -9.88
CA VAL A 168 -3.54 -9.31 -10.61
C VAL A 168 -4.81 -8.48 -10.74
N ASN A 169 -4.94 -7.42 -9.94
CA ASN A 169 -6.14 -6.60 -9.88
C ASN A 169 -6.07 -5.46 -10.90
N THR A 170 -7.21 -5.12 -11.50
CA THR A 170 -7.27 -4.17 -12.63
C THR A 170 -8.29 -3.05 -12.42
N TYR A 171 -8.88 -2.93 -11.22
CA TYR A 171 -9.76 -1.79 -10.92
C TYR A 171 -8.95 -0.48 -10.88
N SER A 172 -9.55 0.61 -11.33
CA SER A 172 -8.88 1.89 -11.46
C SER A 172 -9.28 2.94 -10.41
N GLY A 173 -10.14 2.57 -9.48
CA GLY A 173 -10.45 3.42 -8.32
C GLY A 173 -9.41 3.28 -7.20
N ASP A 174 -9.58 4.07 -6.15
CA ASP A 174 -8.66 4.08 -5.01
C ASP A 174 -8.80 2.86 -4.12
N THR A 175 -7.74 2.52 -3.43
CA THR A 175 -7.71 1.52 -2.37
C THR A 175 -7.58 2.20 -1.01
N THR A 176 -8.64 2.18 -0.21
CA THR A 176 -8.61 2.74 1.15
C THR A 176 -8.47 1.62 2.18
N ILE A 177 -7.42 1.66 2.97
CA ILE A 177 -7.23 0.77 4.13
C ILE A 177 -7.61 1.55 5.39
N SER A 178 -8.87 1.41 5.83
CA SER A 178 -9.38 2.12 7.00
C SER A 178 -8.95 1.45 8.32
N ALA A 179 -8.78 0.13 8.33
CA ALA A 179 -8.34 -0.64 9.50
C ALA A 179 -7.89 -2.05 9.12
N GLY A 180 -7.14 -2.70 10.03
CA GLY A 180 -6.59 -4.04 9.85
C GLY A 180 -5.50 -4.08 8.79
N THR A 181 -5.32 -5.23 8.17
CA THR A 181 -4.25 -5.46 7.20
C THR A 181 -4.80 -5.73 5.80
N LEU A 182 -4.25 -5.06 4.80
CA LEU A 182 -4.36 -5.45 3.40
C LEU A 182 -3.00 -5.99 2.96
N THR A 183 -2.93 -7.29 2.65
CA THR A 183 -1.72 -7.93 2.14
C THR A 183 -1.82 -8.09 0.62
N ILE A 184 -0.82 -7.61 -0.11
CA ILE A 184 -0.70 -7.76 -1.56
C ILE A 184 0.42 -8.75 -1.88
N SER A 185 0.04 -9.97 -2.22
CA SER A 185 0.95 -10.98 -2.76
C SER A 185 0.78 -11.19 -4.29
N GLY A 186 -0.20 -10.51 -4.89
CA GLY A 186 -0.34 -10.26 -6.32
C GLY A 186 0.04 -8.82 -6.66
N THR A 187 -0.80 -8.12 -7.44
CA THR A 187 -0.60 -6.70 -7.75
C THR A 187 -1.92 -5.92 -7.68
N LEU A 188 -1.83 -4.63 -7.39
CA LEU A 188 -2.88 -3.65 -7.63
C LEU A 188 -2.74 -3.08 -9.07
N SER A 189 -3.62 -2.19 -9.47
CA SER A 189 -3.49 -1.45 -10.72
C SER A 189 -2.50 -0.29 -10.55
N ASP A 190 -1.66 -0.04 -11.55
CA ASP A 190 -0.71 1.08 -11.56
C ASP A 190 -1.40 2.48 -11.45
N SER A 191 -2.72 2.53 -11.65
CA SER A 191 -3.54 3.75 -11.55
C SER A 191 -4.27 3.90 -10.22
N THR A 192 -4.01 3.03 -9.25
CA THR A 192 -4.67 3.05 -7.93
C THR A 192 -3.91 3.93 -6.95
N ASP A 193 -4.61 4.85 -6.29
CA ASP A 193 -4.11 5.54 -5.10
C ASP A 193 -4.36 4.67 -3.87
N VAL A 194 -3.35 4.49 -3.03
CA VAL A 194 -3.48 3.76 -1.77
C VAL A 194 -3.50 4.74 -0.59
N ILE A 195 -4.64 4.80 0.10
CA ILE A 195 -4.85 5.64 1.29
C ILE A 195 -4.84 4.73 2.51
N ASN A 196 -3.75 4.73 3.25
CA ASN A 196 -3.52 3.77 4.33
C ASN A 196 -3.67 4.38 5.73
N SER A 197 -4.67 3.88 6.49
CA SER A 197 -4.82 4.14 7.93
C SER A 197 -4.70 2.86 8.79
N GLY A 198 -4.45 1.72 8.15
CA GLY A 198 -4.23 0.41 8.79
C GLY A 198 -2.80 -0.09 8.58
N THR A 199 -2.67 -1.31 8.07
CA THR A 199 -1.40 -1.90 7.63
C THR A 199 -1.49 -2.24 6.14
N TYR A 200 -0.60 -1.69 5.35
CA TYR A 200 -0.37 -2.06 3.96
C TYR A 200 0.85 -2.97 3.89
N ASP A 201 0.61 -4.25 3.66
CA ASP A 201 1.60 -5.32 3.67
C ASP A 201 1.86 -5.77 2.23
N VAL A 202 3.08 -5.55 1.73
CA VAL A 202 3.45 -5.76 0.33
C VAL A 202 4.43 -6.92 0.23
N ASP A 203 3.92 -8.06 -0.24
CA ASP A 203 4.67 -9.31 -0.40
C ASP A 203 5.16 -9.56 -1.84
N SER A 204 4.79 -8.71 -2.78
CA SER A 204 5.17 -8.80 -4.19
C SER A 204 5.54 -7.42 -4.72
N SER A 205 6.51 -7.35 -5.62
CA SER A 205 6.83 -6.06 -6.28
C SER A 205 5.61 -5.54 -7.01
N ASP A 206 5.28 -4.27 -6.77
CA ASP A 206 4.08 -3.64 -7.28
C ASP A 206 4.34 -2.17 -7.65
N THR A 207 3.55 -1.67 -8.57
CA THR A 207 3.50 -0.25 -8.94
C THR A 207 2.11 0.26 -8.64
N ILE A 208 2.01 1.36 -7.90
CA ILE A 208 0.77 2.07 -7.61
C ILE A 208 0.92 3.54 -7.97
N GLN A 209 -0.20 4.24 -8.21
CA GLN A 209 -0.15 5.65 -8.59
C GLN A 209 0.39 6.50 -7.45
N SER A 210 -0.19 6.39 -6.24
CA SER A 210 0.29 7.11 -5.06
C SER A 210 0.11 6.31 -3.77
N LEU A 211 0.84 6.70 -2.72
CA LEU A 211 0.71 6.14 -1.37
C LEU A 211 0.69 7.25 -0.34
N SER A 212 -0.34 7.29 0.47
CA SER A 212 -0.49 8.27 1.53
C SER A 212 -1.14 7.68 2.79
N GLY A 213 -1.06 8.41 3.91
CA GLY A 213 -1.75 8.08 5.14
C GLY A 213 -0.85 7.81 6.33
N SER A 214 -1.49 7.45 7.46
CA SER A 214 -0.83 7.28 8.75
C SER A 214 -0.63 5.82 9.18
N GLY A 215 -1.10 4.88 8.37
CA GLY A 215 -0.95 3.45 8.63
C GLY A 215 0.48 2.96 8.35
N SER A 216 0.84 1.83 8.94
CA SER A 216 2.14 1.20 8.69
C SER A 216 2.22 0.58 7.30
N VAL A 217 3.43 0.55 6.74
CA VAL A 217 3.75 -0.15 5.49
C VAL A 217 4.80 -1.21 5.80
N GLU A 218 4.56 -2.44 5.38
CA GLU A 218 5.51 -3.53 5.53
C GLU A 218 5.95 -4.02 4.14
N LEU A 219 7.25 -4.07 3.89
CA LEU A 219 7.82 -4.46 2.60
C LEU A 219 8.59 -5.77 2.76
N ALA A 220 8.11 -6.84 2.13
CA ALA A 220 8.79 -8.13 2.16
C ALA A 220 10.21 -8.05 1.54
N SER A 221 11.07 -8.98 1.91
CA SER A 221 12.44 -9.01 1.40
C SER A 221 12.49 -9.26 -0.11
N GLY A 222 13.30 -8.47 -0.81
CA GLY A 222 13.57 -8.62 -2.25
C GLY A 222 12.48 -8.07 -3.17
N ILE A 223 11.48 -7.37 -2.61
CA ILE A 223 10.47 -6.68 -3.41
C ILE A 223 10.77 -5.19 -3.55
N THR A 224 10.16 -4.57 -4.53
CA THR A 224 10.18 -3.12 -4.72
C THR A 224 8.75 -2.60 -4.84
N LEU A 225 8.39 -1.65 -3.99
CA LEU A 225 7.17 -0.85 -4.15
C LEU A 225 7.50 0.43 -4.91
N THR A 226 6.91 0.60 -6.09
CA THR A 226 7.04 1.81 -6.91
C THR A 226 5.82 2.69 -6.70
N THR A 227 6.01 3.96 -6.36
CA THR A 227 4.91 4.90 -6.11
C THR A 227 5.31 6.33 -6.47
N GLY A 228 4.35 7.15 -6.79
CA GLY A 228 4.45 8.59 -7.01
C GLY A 228 3.87 9.05 -8.34
N ASP A 229 3.09 10.09 -8.28
CA ASP A 229 2.45 10.76 -9.40
C ASP A 229 2.91 12.23 -9.52
N SER A 230 2.03 13.15 -9.95
CA SER A 230 2.30 14.59 -10.00
C SER A 230 1.79 15.34 -8.76
N GLY A 231 1.06 14.67 -7.87
CA GLY A 231 0.54 15.19 -6.62
C GLY A 231 1.57 15.15 -5.49
N ASP A 232 1.21 15.78 -4.39
CA ASP A 232 2.01 15.77 -3.17
C ASP A 232 1.35 14.84 -2.15
N ASP A 233 2.10 13.82 -1.73
CA ASP A 233 1.65 12.77 -0.82
C ASP A 233 2.46 12.74 0.47
N THR A 234 1.87 12.23 1.55
CA THR A 234 2.55 12.07 2.83
C THR A 234 2.29 10.68 3.40
N ILE A 235 3.36 9.95 3.66
CA ILE A 235 3.35 8.74 4.47
C ILE A 235 3.81 9.12 5.88
N SER A 236 2.87 9.18 6.81
CA SER A 236 3.17 9.50 8.21
C SER A 236 3.25 8.25 9.10
N GLY A 237 2.93 7.08 8.56
CA GLY A 237 3.17 5.80 9.21
C GLY A 237 4.59 5.29 8.95
N VAL A 238 5.03 4.37 9.79
CA VAL A 238 6.36 3.74 9.66
C VAL A 238 6.37 2.79 8.47
N ILE A 239 7.38 2.92 7.61
CA ILE A 239 7.72 1.93 6.59
C ILE A 239 8.77 1.00 7.16
N SER A 240 8.55 -0.30 7.11
CA SER A 240 9.38 -1.36 7.69
C SER A 240 9.62 -2.51 6.73
N GLY A 241 10.48 -3.47 7.12
CA GLY A 241 10.78 -4.66 6.33
C GLY A 241 12.12 -4.57 5.59
N ALA A 242 12.34 -5.48 4.64
CA ALA A 242 13.60 -5.58 3.91
C ALA A 242 13.45 -5.34 2.39
N GLY A 243 12.30 -4.86 1.95
CA GLY A 243 12.05 -4.45 0.57
C GLY A 243 12.48 -3.02 0.32
N SER A 244 12.45 -2.62 -0.95
CA SER A 244 12.89 -1.33 -1.48
C SER A 244 11.71 -0.44 -1.86
N ILE A 245 11.94 0.87 -1.94
CA ILE A 245 10.99 1.85 -2.45
C ILE A 245 11.57 2.60 -3.64
N THR A 246 10.75 2.76 -4.68
CA THR A 246 11.07 3.63 -5.81
C THR A 246 10.04 4.77 -5.87
N LYS A 247 10.51 6.01 -5.69
CA LYS A 247 9.74 7.23 -5.90
C LYS A 247 9.81 7.64 -7.37
N THR A 248 8.64 7.71 -8.02
CA THR A 248 8.45 8.18 -9.40
C THR A 248 7.59 9.45 -9.45
N GLY A 249 7.21 9.89 -10.64
CA GLY A 249 6.35 11.07 -10.81
C GLY A 249 7.02 12.39 -10.41
N SER A 250 6.39 13.51 -10.75
CA SER A 250 6.97 14.85 -10.56
C SER A 250 6.61 15.52 -9.22
N GLY A 251 5.64 14.96 -8.48
CA GLY A 251 5.20 15.50 -7.20
C GLY A 251 6.15 15.21 -6.05
N THR A 252 5.79 15.66 -4.86
CA THR A 252 6.53 15.44 -3.61
C THR A 252 5.96 14.26 -2.85
N LEU A 253 6.80 13.29 -2.49
CA LEU A 253 6.47 12.25 -1.52
C LEU A 253 7.17 12.57 -0.20
N THR A 254 6.41 12.79 0.87
CA THR A 254 6.96 13.11 2.19
C THR A 254 6.96 11.87 3.07
N PHE A 255 8.12 11.51 3.62
CA PHE A 255 8.26 10.54 4.71
C PHE A 255 8.41 11.27 6.02
N SER A 256 7.39 11.20 6.89
CA SER A 256 7.42 11.93 8.16
C SER A 256 7.65 11.06 9.39
N ALA A 257 7.66 9.74 9.24
CA ALA A 257 8.00 8.80 10.31
C ALA A 257 9.49 8.44 10.33
N ASN A 258 9.93 7.82 11.43
CA ASN A 258 11.23 7.16 11.48
C ASN A 258 11.11 5.76 10.87
N ASN A 259 11.52 5.64 9.61
CA ASN A 259 11.40 4.42 8.83
C ASN A 259 12.52 3.43 9.16
N THR A 260 12.20 2.15 9.08
CA THR A 260 13.11 1.06 9.49
C THR A 260 13.33 0.01 8.40
N TYR A 261 12.79 0.22 7.19
CA TYR A 261 13.07 -0.68 6.08
C TYR A 261 14.54 -0.61 5.65
N THR A 262 15.08 -1.73 5.19
CA THR A 262 16.53 -1.86 4.93
C THR A 262 16.87 -2.05 3.46
N GLY A 263 15.88 -2.06 2.57
CA GLY A 263 16.11 -2.03 1.14
C GLY A 263 16.40 -0.61 0.64
N ASP A 264 16.72 -0.48 -0.65
CA ASP A 264 17.12 0.78 -1.26
C ASP A 264 15.96 1.77 -1.37
N THR A 265 16.27 3.04 -1.32
CA THR A 265 15.39 4.16 -1.67
C THR A 265 15.86 4.75 -2.99
N THR A 266 15.11 4.51 -4.07
CA THR A 266 15.42 5.07 -5.39
C THR A 266 14.49 6.26 -5.70
N ILE A 267 15.06 7.41 -5.97
CA ILE A 267 14.33 8.61 -6.40
C ILE A 267 14.59 8.78 -7.90
N THR A 268 13.62 8.43 -8.74
CA THR A 268 13.78 8.52 -10.20
C THR A 268 13.41 9.90 -10.73
N SER A 269 12.43 10.56 -10.10
CA SER A 269 11.97 11.91 -10.47
C SER A 269 11.15 12.54 -9.33
N GLY A 270 10.89 13.85 -9.44
CA GLY A 270 10.20 14.64 -8.41
C GLY A 270 11.02 14.76 -7.13
N THR A 271 10.34 14.92 -6.01
CA THR A 271 10.96 15.14 -4.70
C THR A 271 10.61 14.05 -3.72
N LEU A 272 11.61 13.45 -3.09
CA LEU A 272 11.43 12.75 -1.81
C LEU A 272 11.81 13.72 -0.69
N LYS A 273 10.84 14.09 0.13
CA LYS A 273 11.03 14.94 1.30
C LYS A 273 11.08 14.09 2.57
N LEU A 274 12.14 14.26 3.34
CA LEU A 274 12.37 13.53 4.57
C LEU A 274 12.26 14.46 5.77
N THR A 275 11.16 14.40 6.50
CA THR A 275 10.95 15.10 7.78
C THR A 275 11.07 14.17 8.98
N GLY A 276 11.06 12.85 8.76
CA GLY A 276 11.47 11.79 9.68
C GLY A 276 12.87 11.28 9.33
N THR A 277 13.12 9.97 9.50
CA THR A 277 14.41 9.34 9.16
C THR A 277 14.23 8.11 8.25
N LEU A 278 15.28 7.76 7.53
CA LEU A 278 15.45 6.44 6.91
C LEU A 278 16.20 5.51 7.88
N SER A 279 16.37 4.26 7.52
CA SER A 279 17.25 3.32 8.23
C SER A 279 18.73 3.61 7.89
N ASP A 280 19.61 3.48 8.88
CA ASP A 280 21.06 3.56 8.66
C ASP A 280 21.60 2.50 7.65
N ASN A 281 20.79 1.51 7.29
CA ASN A 281 21.11 0.46 6.34
C ASN A 281 20.50 0.67 4.94
N THR A 282 19.91 1.83 4.67
CA THR A 282 19.27 2.15 3.40
C THR A 282 20.22 2.89 2.47
N ASP A 283 20.39 2.38 1.24
CA ASP A 283 21.06 3.09 0.17
C ASP A 283 20.09 4.07 -0.49
N VAL A 284 20.51 5.32 -0.72
CA VAL A 284 19.73 6.33 -1.45
C VAL A 284 20.34 6.57 -2.83
N ILE A 285 19.58 6.20 -3.87
CA ILE A 285 19.93 6.38 -5.28
C ILE A 285 19.07 7.52 -5.83
N ASN A 286 19.65 8.71 -5.96
CA ASN A 286 18.92 9.93 -6.28
C ASN A 286 19.14 10.41 -7.72
N SER A 287 18.07 10.42 -8.52
CA SER A 287 18.01 11.06 -9.85
C SER A 287 17.02 12.23 -9.90
N GLY A 288 16.27 12.47 -8.82
CA GLY A 288 15.33 13.57 -8.65
C GLY A 288 15.85 14.62 -7.65
N THR A 289 15.03 14.93 -6.65
CA THR A 289 15.39 15.78 -5.51
C THR A 289 15.23 15.01 -4.21
N PHE A 290 16.27 14.96 -3.41
CA PHE A 290 16.24 14.45 -2.05
C PHE A 290 16.30 15.65 -1.09
N ASP A 291 15.14 16.00 -0.52
CA ASP A 291 14.93 17.14 0.39
C ASP A 291 14.98 16.61 1.84
N VAL A 292 16.02 16.95 2.59
CA VAL A 292 16.31 16.44 3.93
C VAL A 292 16.07 17.53 4.96
N ASP A 293 14.97 17.41 5.70
CA ASP A 293 14.55 18.35 6.75
C ASP A 293 14.84 17.83 8.18
N ALA A 294 15.37 16.61 8.31
CA ALA A 294 15.74 16.03 9.61
C ALA A 294 17.17 15.50 9.58
N THR A 295 17.88 15.57 10.70
CA THR A 295 19.18 14.90 10.83
C THR A 295 19.02 13.41 10.68
N ASP A 296 19.80 12.83 9.76
CA ASP A 296 19.68 11.42 9.40
C ASP A 296 21.03 10.78 9.07
N THR A 297 21.08 9.45 9.20
CA THR A 297 22.18 8.61 8.76
C THR A 297 21.66 7.59 7.77
N ILE A 298 22.28 7.50 6.61
CA ILE A 298 21.96 6.51 5.57
C ILE A 298 23.22 5.71 5.24
N GLN A 299 23.06 4.49 4.71
CA GLN A 299 24.20 3.64 4.37
C GLN A 299 25.03 4.26 3.26
N SER A 300 24.44 4.63 2.13
CA SER A 300 25.13 5.33 1.05
C SER A 300 24.24 6.35 0.33
N LEU A 301 24.87 7.29 -0.36
CA LEU A 301 24.22 8.28 -1.22
C LEU A 301 24.89 8.30 -2.59
N SER A 302 24.12 8.13 -3.64
CA SER A 302 24.61 8.15 -5.01
C SER A 302 23.61 8.79 -5.97
N GLY A 303 24.06 9.13 -7.18
CA GLY A 303 23.22 9.58 -8.26
C GLY A 303 23.46 11.01 -8.73
N SER A 304 22.61 11.47 -9.65
CA SER A 304 22.75 12.76 -10.33
C SER A 304 21.72 13.82 -9.92
N GLY A 305 20.80 13.44 -9.06
CA GLY A 305 19.75 14.33 -8.55
C GLY A 305 20.28 15.33 -7.52
N THR A 306 19.49 16.36 -7.28
CA THR A 306 19.84 17.39 -6.27
C THR A 306 19.58 16.86 -4.85
N VAL A 307 20.38 17.35 -3.90
CA VAL A 307 20.15 17.12 -2.46
C VAL A 307 19.99 18.47 -1.80
N GLU A 308 18.92 18.66 -1.04
CA GLU A 308 18.66 19.88 -0.29
C GLU A 308 18.76 19.59 1.21
N LEU A 309 19.61 20.31 1.93
CA LEU A 309 19.84 20.12 3.35
C LEU A 309 19.28 21.32 4.13
N ALA A 310 18.22 21.10 4.91
CA ALA A 310 17.63 22.16 5.70
C ALA A 310 18.58 22.72 6.75
N ASN A 311 18.29 23.91 7.25
CA ASN A 311 19.13 24.58 8.24
C ASN A 311 19.23 23.77 9.56
N GLY A 312 20.45 23.56 10.03
CA GLY A 312 20.76 22.92 11.32
C GLY A 312 20.66 21.40 11.32
N ILE A 313 20.42 20.76 10.15
CA ILE A 313 20.44 19.30 10.05
C ILE A 313 21.83 18.80 9.61
N ILE A 314 22.08 17.53 9.86
CA ILE A 314 23.27 16.81 9.38
C ILE A 314 22.79 15.57 8.64
N LEU A 315 23.20 15.44 7.36
CA LEU A 315 23.09 14.18 6.65
C LEU A 315 24.41 13.44 6.71
N THR A 316 24.40 12.24 7.31
CA THR A 316 25.56 11.35 7.36
C THR A 316 25.40 10.25 6.31
N SER A 317 26.43 10.02 5.51
CA SER A 317 26.43 8.97 4.49
C SER A 317 27.82 8.36 4.32
N GLY A 318 27.88 7.09 4.05
CA GLY A 318 29.07 6.35 3.64
C GLY A 318 29.20 5.01 4.31
N ASP A 319 29.52 4.03 3.51
CA ASP A 319 29.79 2.64 3.86
C ASP A 319 31.27 2.26 3.54
N SER A 320 31.51 1.00 3.17
CA SER A 320 32.80 0.53 2.66
C SER A 320 32.91 0.56 1.13
N GLY A 321 31.82 0.86 0.43
CA GLY A 321 31.75 0.97 -1.03
C GLY A 321 32.27 2.29 -1.56
N ASN A 322 32.26 2.43 -2.87
CA ASN A 322 32.61 3.65 -3.57
C ASN A 322 31.38 4.23 -4.24
N ASP A 323 30.97 5.42 -3.81
CA ASP A 323 29.79 6.10 -4.28
C ASP A 323 30.11 7.41 -4.98
N SER A 324 29.17 7.89 -5.79
CA SER A 324 29.33 9.17 -6.50
C SER A 324 28.03 9.95 -6.48
N VAL A 325 28.11 11.18 -6.00
CA VAL A 325 27.05 12.19 -6.11
C VAL A 325 27.50 13.19 -7.17
N SER A 326 26.81 13.14 -8.31
CA SER A 326 27.06 14.05 -9.44
C SER A 326 26.05 15.20 -9.52
N GLY A 327 25.01 15.16 -8.68
CA GLY A 327 24.07 16.27 -8.47
C GLY A 327 24.60 17.27 -7.45
N VAL A 328 23.98 18.44 -7.44
CA VAL A 328 24.35 19.52 -6.51
C VAL A 328 23.76 19.22 -5.13
N ILE A 329 24.60 19.33 -4.12
CA ILE A 329 24.16 19.39 -2.71
C ILE A 329 24.06 20.88 -2.34
N SER A 330 22.90 21.32 -1.84
CA SER A 330 22.55 22.68 -1.54
C SER A 330 21.94 22.83 -0.14
N GLY A 331 21.66 24.06 0.29
CA GLY A 331 21.00 24.38 1.55
C GLY A 331 21.93 24.87 2.64
N LEU A 332 21.43 24.89 3.89
CA LEU A 332 22.13 25.45 5.05
C LEU A 332 22.60 24.36 6.05
N GLY A 333 22.27 23.11 5.77
CA GLY A 333 22.68 21.96 6.61
C GLY A 333 24.09 21.50 6.34
N SER A 334 24.55 20.54 7.13
CA SER A 334 25.90 19.95 7.12
C SER A 334 25.89 18.56 6.51
N PHE A 335 27.04 18.14 5.99
CA PHE A 335 27.23 16.79 5.46
C PHE A 335 28.38 16.06 6.19
N THR A 336 28.14 14.81 6.57
CA THR A 336 29.20 13.94 7.15
C THR A 336 29.47 12.76 6.24
N LYS A 337 30.68 12.64 5.74
CA LYS A 337 31.21 11.43 5.11
C LYS A 337 31.67 10.46 6.19
N ALA A 338 30.99 9.31 6.30
CA ALA A 338 31.35 8.20 7.19
C ALA A 338 31.85 6.98 6.39
N GLY A 339 32.09 5.85 7.08
CA GLY A 339 32.52 4.60 6.45
C GLY A 339 33.90 4.68 5.79
N SER A 340 34.47 3.52 5.42
CA SER A 340 35.83 3.40 4.92
C SER A 340 35.98 3.59 3.40
N GLY A 341 34.87 3.62 2.64
CA GLY A 341 34.86 3.75 1.19
C GLY A 341 35.15 5.16 0.70
N ILE A 342 35.08 5.34 -0.63
CA ILE A 342 35.26 6.62 -1.31
C ILE A 342 33.88 7.20 -1.66
N LEU A 343 33.60 8.42 -1.25
CA LEU A 343 32.49 9.19 -1.74
C LEU A 343 33.00 10.31 -2.64
N THR A 344 32.57 10.32 -3.90
CA THR A 344 32.98 11.34 -4.88
C THR A 344 31.90 12.40 -5.04
N PHE A 345 32.24 13.67 -4.82
CA PHE A 345 31.43 14.83 -5.20
C PHE A 345 31.95 15.44 -6.48
N SER A 346 31.13 15.39 -7.54
CA SER A 346 31.55 15.89 -8.86
C SER A 346 30.85 17.18 -9.30
N ALA A 347 29.82 17.60 -8.58
CA ALA A 347 29.14 18.88 -8.83
C ALA A 347 29.77 20.04 -8.06
N ASN A 348 29.39 21.26 -8.42
CA ASN A 348 29.70 22.45 -7.64
C ASN A 348 28.64 22.62 -6.54
N ASN A 349 28.98 22.13 -5.34
CA ASN A 349 28.06 22.11 -4.21
C ASN A 349 27.97 23.48 -3.56
N THR A 350 26.77 23.83 -3.07
CA THR A 350 26.46 25.18 -2.57
C THR A 350 25.94 25.20 -1.14
N TYR A 351 25.88 24.05 -0.46
CA TYR A 351 25.49 24.00 0.96
C TYR A 351 26.53 24.74 1.82
N THR A 352 26.09 25.41 2.86
CA THR A 352 26.93 26.30 3.68
C THR A 352 27.24 25.77 5.07
N GLY A 353 26.66 24.63 5.45
CA GLY A 353 27.03 23.94 6.68
C GLY A 353 28.37 23.23 6.53
N ASP A 354 28.88 22.66 7.64
CA ASP A 354 30.17 22.00 7.69
C ASP A 354 30.20 20.70 6.88
N THR A 355 31.37 20.39 6.32
CA THR A 355 31.69 19.09 5.73
C THR A 355 32.61 18.32 6.69
N THR A 356 32.09 17.27 7.31
CA THR A 356 32.89 16.41 8.18
C THR A 356 33.31 15.13 7.45
N ILE A 357 34.58 14.82 7.41
CA ILE A 357 35.10 13.54 6.93
C ILE A 357 35.56 12.75 8.17
N SER A 358 34.66 11.86 8.65
CA SER A 358 34.92 11.08 9.87
C SER A 358 35.76 9.82 9.57
N ALA A 359 35.64 9.25 8.37
CA ALA A 359 36.44 8.10 7.93
C ALA A 359 36.46 7.98 6.40
N GLY A 360 37.35 7.15 5.85
CA GLY A 360 37.48 6.88 4.41
C GLY A 360 37.93 8.11 3.63
N THR A 361 37.46 8.23 2.38
CA THR A 361 37.89 9.29 1.46
C THR A 361 36.66 10.10 0.98
N LEU A 362 36.70 11.40 1.14
CA LEU A 362 35.88 12.33 0.33
C LEU A 362 36.73 12.80 -0.85
N LYS A 363 36.36 12.37 -2.05
CA LYS A 363 36.97 12.80 -3.30
C LYS A 363 36.20 13.96 -3.92
N LEU A 364 36.83 15.06 -4.19
CA LEU A 364 36.24 16.25 -4.76
C LEU A 364 36.77 16.48 -6.17
N THR A 365 35.95 16.28 -7.19
CA THR A 365 36.22 16.62 -8.59
C THR A 365 35.44 17.85 -9.06
N GLY A 366 34.41 18.26 -8.29
CA GLY A 366 33.73 19.55 -8.34
C GLY A 366 34.22 20.49 -7.26
N THR A 367 33.32 21.32 -6.68
CA THR A 367 33.69 22.28 -5.59
C THR A 367 32.73 22.13 -4.40
N LEU A 368 33.21 22.57 -3.23
CA LEU A 368 32.35 22.91 -2.09
C LEU A 368 32.04 24.43 -2.10
N SER A 369 31.14 24.86 -1.22
CA SER A 369 30.90 26.30 -1.01
C SER A 369 32.08 26.97 -0.32
N ASP A 370 32.42 28.21 -0.74
CA ASP A 370 33.43 29.04 -0.09
C ASP A 370 33.13 29.31 1.40
N SER A 371 31.90 29.06 1.85
CA SER A 371 31.44 29.22 3.23
C SER A 371 31.48 27.95 4.06
N THR A 372 31.93 26.82 3.51
CA THR A 372 31.95 25.53 4.18
C THR A 372 33.28 25.35 4.96
N ASP A 373 33.17 24.98 6.23
CA ASP A 373 34.31 24.46 7.01
C ASP A 373 34.47 22.95 6.73
N VAL A 374 35.73 22.52 6.47
CA VAL A 374 36.05 21.09 6.31
C VAL A 374 36.76 20.56 7.57
N ILE A 375 36.13 19.58 8.22
CA ILE A 375 36.66 18.90 9.42
C ILE A 375 37.11 17.50 9.00
N ASN A 376 38.41 17.29 8.81
CA ASN A 376 38.93 16.07 8.21
C ASN A 376 39.63 15.16 9.23
N SER A 377 39.06 13.95 9.44
CA SER A 377 39.71 12.85 10.18
C SER A 377 40.04 11.63 9.28
N GLY A 378 39.67 11.68 8.01
CA GLY A 378 39.93 10.67 6.99
C GLY A 378 40.92 11.17 5.93
N ILE A 379 40.52 11.07 4.66
CA ILE A 379 41.25 11.58 3.49
C ILE A 379 40.35 12.58 2.75
N TYR A 380 40.85 13.77 2.54
CA TYR A 380 40.24 14.79 1.68
C TYR A 380 41.03 14.86 0.37
N ASP A 381 40.56 14.18 -0.68
CA ASP A 381 41.20 14.07 -1.99
C ASP A 381 40.60 15.11 -2.93
N VAL A 382 41.37 16.14 -3.28
CA VAL A 382 40.90 17.31 -4.05
C VAL A 382 41.58 17.32 -5.43
N ASP A 383 40.81 16.95 -6.44
CA ASP A 383 41.24 16.93 -7.85
C ASP A 383 40.83 18.20 -8.63
N ALA A 384 40.17 19.19 -8.00
CA ALA A 384 39.72 20.43 -8.60
C ALA A 384 40.29 21.64 -7.84
N THR A 385 40.36 22.80 -8.50
CA THR A 385 40.62 24.04 -7.78
C THR A 385 39.39 24.41 -6.96
N ASP A 386 39.52 24.51 -5.67
CA ASP A 386 38.45 24.80 -4.73
C ASP A 386 38.86 25.82 -3.67
N THR A 387 37.87 26.52 -3.13
CA THR A 387 38.04 27.44 -2.02
C THR A 387 37.04 27.06 -0.93
N ILE A 388 37.52 26.91 0.29
CA ILE A 388 36.70 26.60 1.46
C ILE A 388 36.99 27.63 2.57
N GLN A 389 36.09 27.81 3.52
CA GLN A 389 36.23 28.76 4.61
C GLN A 389 37.40 28.36 5.53
N SER A 390 37.44 27.10 5.96
CA SER A 390 38.57 26.57 6.77
C SER A 390 38.78 25.08 6.58
N LEU A 391 40.00 24.62 6.89
CA LEU A 391 40.33 23.20 6.95
C LEU A 391 40.94 22.87 8.31
N SER A 392 40.40 21.88 9.00
CA SER A 392 40.86 21.45 10.32
C SER A 392 40.84 19.91 10.42
N GLY A 393 41.39 19.37 11.49
CA GLY A 393 41.45 17.94 11.76
C GLY A 393 42.83 17.31 11.57
N SER A 394 42.89 15.97 11.68
CA SER A 394 44.16 15.21 11.64
C SER A 394 44.28 14.29 10.41
N GLY A 395 43.32 14.34 9.51
CA GLY A 395 43.29 13.52 8.30
C GLY A 395 44.31 13.98 7.24
N ALA A 396 44.45 13.15 6.20
CA ALA A 396 45.30 13.46 5.05
C ALA A 396 44.56 14.35 4.04
N VAL A 397 45.32 15.13 3.27
CA VAL A 397 44.87 15.95 2.14
C VAL A 397 45.71 15.65 0.93
#